data_8abacb285e558956b2c0facf310be935
#
_entry.id   8abacb285e558956b2c0facf310be935
#
_cell.length_a   1.000
_cell.length_b   1.000
_cell.length_c   1.000
_cell.angle_alpha   90.00
_cell.angle_beta   90.00
_cell.angle_gamma   90.00
#
_symmetry.space_group_name_H-M   'P 1'
#
loop_
_entity.id
_entity.type
_entity.pdbx_description
1 polymer ?
#
loop_
_entity_poly.entity_id
_entity_poly.type
_entity_poly.pdbx_seq_one_letter_code
_entity_poly.pdbx_strand_id
1 'polypeptide(L)'
;MTGFPSGTCPQAPINDKKWYPIYAKLVELDLPFCVCVGVPGPRLPLECQKVELLDEVCWFFPELKVVMRHGAEPWTAMACKLMLKYPNLYYSTSAFAPSHYPEDIVQFANKRGADKIMYAGYFP
;
A
#
# COMPACT_ATOMS: atom_id res chain seq x y z
N MET A 1 -5.97 -9.25 -1.91
CA MET A 1 -6.18 -9.64 -0.50
C MET A 1 -4.83 -9.84 0.14
N THR A 2 -4.67 -9.47 1.39
CA THR A 2 -3.39 -9.60 2.11
C THR A 2 -3.02 -11.03 2.49
N GLY A 3 -3.86 -12.02 2.21
CA GLY A 3 -3.66 -13.40 2.61
C GLY A 3 -3.98 -13.72 4.06
N PHE A 4 -4.50 -12.75 4.82
CA PHE A 4 -4.90 -12.99 6.19
C PHE A 4 -6.31 -13.60 6.25
N PRO A 5 -6.54 -14.60 7.13
CA PRO A 5 -7.87 -15.13 7.35
C PRO A 5 -8.83 -14.02 7.80
N SER A 6 -10.06 -14.10 7.34
CA SER A 6 -11.13 -13.22 7.79
C SER A 6 -11.25 -13.28 9.31
N GLY A 7 -11.27 -12.12 9.96
CA GLY A 7 -11.43 -12.02 11.42
C GLY A 7 -10.13 -12.06 12.22
N THR A 8 -9.00 -12.33 11.60
CA THR A 8 -7.71 -12.12 12.26
C THR A 8 -7.15 -10.80 11.78
N CYS A 9 -7.13 -9.80 12.64
CA CYS A 9 -6.26 -8.66 12.44
C CYS A 9 -4.92 -9.20 11.96
N PRO A 10 -4.24 -8.56 10.99
CA PRO A 10 -2.88 -8.96 10.70
C PRO A 10 -2.15 -9.01 12.03
N GLN A 11 -1.77 -10.20 12.43
CA GLN A 11 -1.15 -10.44 13.72
C GLN A 11 0.29 -9.97 13.74
N ALA A 12 0.74 -9.43 12.59
CA ALA A 12 2.04 -8.86 12.44
C ALA A 12 1.97 -7.62 11.55
N PRO A 13 2.62 -6.53 11.95
CA PRO A 13 2.76 -5.33 11.12
C PRO A 13 3.41 -5.65 9.77
N ILE A 14 3.18 -4.80 8.78
CA ILE A 14 3.75 -4.96 7.44
C ILE A 14 5.28 -5.08 7.49
N ASN A 15 5.93 -4.38 8.41
CA ASN A 15 7.38 -4.39 8.59
C ASN A 15 7.91 -5.48 9.54
N ASP A 16 7.06 -6.40 9.98
CA ASP A 16 7.53 -7.50 10.82
C ASP A 16 8.48 -8.41 10.03
N LYS A 17 9.59 -8.77 10.65
CA LYS A 17 10.64 -9.58 10.03
C LYS A 17 10.19 -10.98 9.61
N LYS A 18 9.10 -11.49 10.19
CA LYS A 18 8.53 -12.77 9.77
C LYS A 18 8.01 -12.76 8.32
N TRP A 19 7.72 -11.57 7.77
CA TRP A 19 7.32 -11.40 6.37
C TRP A 19 8.51 -11.35 5.40
N TYR A 20 9.72 -11.10 5.89
CA TYR A 20 10.89 -10.89 5.05
C TYR A 20 11.22 -12.04 4.10
N PRO A 21 11.08 -13.32 4.50
CA PRO A 21 11.26 -14.42 3.55
C PRO A 21 10.27 -14.36 2.37
N ILE A 22 9.04 -13.90 2.63
CA ILE A 22 8.03 -13.72 1.58
C ILE A 22 8.43 -12.58 0.66
N TYR A 23 8.86 -11.44 1.21
CA TYR A 23 9.31 -10.29 0.41
C TYR A 23 10.50 -10.64 -0.46
N ALA A 24 11.47 -11.37 0.09
CA ALA A 24 12.62 -11.86 -0.67
C ALA A 24 12.19 -12.78 -1.83
N LYS A 25 11.22 -13.65 -1.59
CA LYS A 25 10.70 -14.55 -2.63
C LYS A 25 9.95 -13.77 -3.72
N LEU A 26 9.19 -12.74 -3.35
CA LEU A 26 8.51 -11.89 -4.32
C LEU A 26 9.50 -11.12 -5.21
N VAL A 27 10.60 -10.65 -4.63
CA VAL A 27 11.70 -10.03 -5.38
C VAL A 27 12.29 -11.03 -6.36
N GLU A 28 12.62 -12.24 -5.90
CA GLU A 28 13.19 -13.31 -6.73
C GLU A 28 12.29 -13.64 -7.94
N LEU A 29 10.97 -13.66 -7.71
CA LEU A 29 9.98 -14.00 -8.74
C LEU A 29 9.52 -12.79 -9.56
N ASP A 30 10.01 -11.60 -9.27
CA ASP A 30 9.59 -10.33 -9.89
C ASP A 30 8.06 -10.09 -9.77
N LEU A 31 7.49 -10.48 -8.64
CA LEU A 31 6.06 -10.32 -8.38
C LEU A 31 5.80 -9.10 -7.48
N PRO A 32 4.74 -8.31 -7.75
CA PRO A 32 4.37 -7.20 -6.89
C PRO A 32 3.70 -7.69 -5.60
N PHE A 33 3.93 -6.91 -4.53
CA PHE A 33 3.26 -7.08 -3.25
C PHE A 33 2.14 -6.05 -3.11
N CYS A 34 0.90 -6.50 -3.19
CA CYS A 34 -0.27 -5.63 -3.01
C CYS A 34 -0.72 -5.70 -1.56
N VAL A 35 -0.71 -4.59 -0.85
CA VAL A 35 -0.99 -4.53 0.58
C VAL A 35 -2.03 -3.47 0.92
N CYS A 36 -2.97 -3.81 1.80
CA CYS A 36 -3.93 -2.86 2.33
C CYS A 36 -3.25 -1.93 3.32
N VAL A 37 -3.41 -0.64 3.13
CA VAL A 37 -2.88 0.40 4.02
C VAL A 37 -3.96 1.44 4.31
N GLY A 38 -3.86 2.05 5.48
CA GLY A 38 -4.86 2.99 5.95
C GLY A 38 -5.73 2.40 7.06
N VAL A 39 -6.68 3.18 7.54
CA VAL A 39 -7.63 2.69 8.54
C VAL A 39 -8.54 1.64 7.90
N PRO A 40 -8.57 0.41 8.44
CA PRO A 40 -9.38 -0.66 7.83
C PRO A 40 -10.87 -0.35 7.91
N GLY A 41 -11.60 -0.68 6.84
CA GLY A 41 -13.06 -0.61 6.84
C GLY A 41 -13.72 -1.58 7.83
N PRO A 42 -13.29 -2.86 7.89
CA PRO A 42 -13.72 -3.77 8.95
C PRO A 42 -13.24 -3.32 10.32
N ARG A 43 -13.91 -3.80 11.38
CA ARG A 43 -13.53 -3.50 12.77
C ARG A 43 -12.27 -4.26 13.19
N LEU A 44 -11.14 -3.82 12.66
CA LEU A 44 -9.81 -4.38 12.93
C LEU A 44 -8.90 -3.25 13.45
N PRO A 45 -7.95 -3.55 14.33
CA PRO A 45 -6.95 -2.58 14.75
C PRO A 45 -6.12 -2.07 13.57
N LEU A 46 -5.89 -0.76 13.51
CA LEU A 46 -5.18 -0.12 12.40
C LEU A 46 -3.66 -0.26 12.44
N GLU A 47 -3.10 -0.65 13.58
CA GLU A 47 -1.65 -0.66 13.82
C GLU A 47 -0.84 -1.38 12.73
N CYS A 48 -1.38 -2.48 12.21
CA CYS A 48 -0.69 -3.29 11.22
C CYS A 48 -0.75 -2.72 9.80
N GLN A 49 -1.59 -1.69 9.56
CA GLN A 49 -1.84 -1.12 8.23
C GLN A 49 -1.41 0.34 8.11
N LYS A 50 -0.59 0.82 9.05
CA LYS A 50 -0.06 2.19 8.97
C LYS A 50 0.87 2.33 7.78
N VAL A 51 0.69 3.42 7.04
CA VAL A 51 1.52 3.73 5.86
C VAL A 51 3.00 3.85 6.22
N GLU A 52 3.31 4.41 7.39
CA GLU A 52 4.69 4.58 7.86
C GLU A 52 5.50 3.28 7.91
N LEU A 53 4.84 2.14 8.12
CA LEU A 53 5.50 0.84 8.18
C LEU A 53 6.14 0.43 6.85
N LEU A 54 5.68 1.00 5.75
CA LEU A 54 6.24 0.75 4.43
C LEU A 54 7.63 1.36 4.24
N ASP A 55 7.97 2.37 5.04
CA ASP A 55 9.29 3.00 4.94
C ASP A 55 10.41 1.98 5.16
N GLU A 56 10.29 1.17 6.21
CA GLU A 56 11.28 0.13 6.52
C GLU A 56 11.30 -0.97 5.45
N VAL A 57 10.13 -1.43 5.01
CA VAL A 57 10.04 -2.49 4.00
C VAL A 57 10.66 -2.07 2.67
N CYS A 58 10.35 -0.87 2.20
CA CYS A 58 10.91 -0.36 0.96
C CYS A 58 12.40 -0.06 1.06
N TRP A 59 12.89 0.23 2.28
CA TRP A 59 14.31 0.41 2.52
C TRP A 59 15.07 -0.91 2.44
N PHE A 60 14.58 -1.97 3.10
CA PHE A 60 15.26 -3.27 3.12
C PHE A 60 15.09 -4.06 1.82
N PHE A 61 14.01 -3.82 1.08
CA PHE A 61 13.71 -4.51 -0.17
C PHE A 61 13.49 -3.51 -1.31
N PRO A 62 14.56 -2.82 -1.76
CA PRO A 62 14.42 -1.77 -2.78
C PRO A 62 13.92 -2.28 -4.14
N GLU A 63 14.13 -3.56 -4.45
CA GLU A 63 13.62 -4.16 -5.68
C GLU A 63 12.17 -4.65 -5.57
N LEU A 64 11.60 -4.70 -4.36
CA LEU A 64 10.22 -5.13 -4.16
C LEU A 64 9.25 -4.07 -4.70
N LYS A 65 8.41 -4.48 -5.64
CA LYS A 65 7.33 -3.62 -6.13
C LYS A 65 6.17 -3.67 -5.16
N VAL A 66 5.89 -2.58 -4.47
CA VAL A 66 4.84 -2.50 -3.45
C VAL A 66 3.70 -1.64 -3.97
N VAL A 67 2.48 -2.14 -3.88
CA VAL A 67 1.27 -1.44 -4.28
C VAL A 67 0.38 -1.23 -3.06
N MET A 68 0.22 0.02 -2.65
CA MET A 68 -0.72 0.43 -1.59
C MET A 68 -2.15 0.33 -2.12
N ARG A 69 -3.03 -0.33 -1.37
CA ARG A 69 -4.43 -0.51 -1.73
C ARG A 69 -5.35 0.10 -0.67
N HIS A 70 -6.57 0.43 -1.10
CA HIS A 70 -7.69 0.81 -0.23
C HIS A 70 -7.49 2.15 0.49
N GLY A 71 -6.92 3.14 -0.21
CA GLY A 71 -7.04 4.55 0.16
C GLY A 71 -5.88 5.14 0.94
N ALA A 72 -5.19 4.39 1.78
CA ALA A 72 -4.11 4.89 2.66
C ALA A 72 -4.54 5.97 3.67
N GLU A 73 -5.84 6.25 3.76
CA GLU A 73 -6.35 7.29 4.65
C GLU A 73 -6.22 6.90 6.14
N PRO A 74 -5.92 7.86 7.02
CA PRO A 74 -5.76 9.31 6.78
C PRO A 74 -4.34 9.74 6.41
N TRP A 75 -3.44 8.81 6.07
CA TRP A 75 -2.01 9.09 5.85
C TRP A 75 -1.66 9.29 4.37
N THR A 76 -2.55 9.89 3.60
CA THR A 76 -2.38 10.09 2.15
C THR A 76 -1.21 11.00 1.81
N ALA A 77 -0.99 12.08 2.58
CA ALA A 77 0.17 12.94 2.39
C ALA A 77 1.49 12.19 2.61
N MET A 78 1.55 11.31 3.62
CA MET A 78 2.70 10.45 3.86
C MET A 78 2.88 9.45 2.71
N ALA A 79 1.80 8.86 2.22
CA ALA A 79 1.85 7.94 1.08
C ALA A 79 2.48 8.61 -0.15
N CYS A 80 2.08 9.85 -0.45
CA CYS A 80 2.68 10.63 -1.53
C CYS A 80 4.18 10.85 -1.31
N LYS A 81 4.59 11.21 -0.09
CA LYS A 81 6.00 11.40 0.25
C LYS A 81 6.82 10.12 0.11
N LEU A 82 6.28 8.99 0.54
CA LEU A 82 6.95 7.71 0.40
C LEU A 82 7.06 7.27 -1.06
N MET A 83 6.06 7.53 -1.89
CA MET A 83 6.13 7.26 -3.33
C MET A 83 7.19 8.11 -4.04
N LEU A 84 7.46 9.32 -3.55
CA LEU A 84 8.58 10.14 -4.05
C LEU A 84 9.93 9.59 -3.59
N LYS A 85 9.98 9.04 -2.37
CA LYS A 85 11.21 8.49 -1.78
C LYS A 85 11.60 7.14 -2.39
N TYR A 86 10.62 6.29 -2.69
CA TYR A 86 10.85 4.92 -3.13
C TYR A 86 10.35 4.69 -4.56
N PRO A 87 11.27 4.38 -5.50
CA PRO A 87 10.90 4.19 -6.91
C PRO A 87 9.89 3.08 -7.16
N ASN A 88 9.92 2.01 -6.36
CA ASN A 88 9.07 0.84 -6.53
C ASN A 88 7.84 0.81 -5.62
N LEU A 89 7.45 1.97 -5.07
CA LEU A 89 6.22 2.11 -4.29
C LEU A 89 5.15 2.79 -5.14
N TYR A 90 3.98 2.17 -5.22
CA TYR A 90 2.84 2.57 -6.05
C TYR A 90 1.56 2.63 -5.22
N TYR A 91 0.53 3.22 -5.80
CA TYR A 91 -0.79 3.35 -5.19
C TYR A 91 -1.88 2.90 -6.15
N SER A 92 -2.85 2.15 -5.63
CA SER A 92 -4.04 1.72 -6.38
C SER A 92 -5.28 2.38 -5.78
N THR A 93 -6.12 2.96 -6.64
CA THR A 93 -7.37 3.62 -6.24
C THR A 93 -8.49 2.63 -5.89
N SER A 94 -8.16 1.41 -5.63
CA SER A 94 -9.10 0.32 -5.35
C SER A 94 -10.05 0.64 -4.20
N ALA A 95 -11.25 0.07 -4.27
CA ALA A 95 -12.34 0.15 -3.29
C ALA A 95 -13.13 1.46 -3.25
N PHE A 96 -12.73 2.51 -3.94
CA PHE A 96 -13.42 3.79 -3.92
C PHE A 96 -13.89 4.21 -5.32
N ALA A 97 -15.04 4.88 -5.37
CA ALA A 97 -15.46 5.58 -6.57
C ALA A 97 -14.59 6.85 -6.77
N PRO A 98 -14.38 7.29 -8.01
CA PRO A 98 -13.54 8.47 -8.28
C PRO A 98 -13.91 9.73 -7.49
N SER A 99 -15.21 9.92 -7.21
CA SER A 99 -15.69 11.04 -6.41
C SER A 99 -15.22 11.02 -4.94
N HIS A 100 -14.68 9.89 -4.49
CA HIS A 100 -14.19 9.71 -3.11
C HIS A 100 -12.68 9.55 -3.03
N TYR A 101 -11.97 9.79 -4.13
CA TYR A 101 -10.50 9.74 -4.08
C TYR A 101 -9.96 10.85 -3.19
N PRO A 102 -8.97 10.55 -2.33
CA PRO A 102 -8.33 11.58 -1.51
C PRO A 102 -7.73 12.68 -2.41
N GLU A 103 -7.96 13.93 -2.03
CA GLU A 103 -7.50 15.08 -2.81
C GLU A 103 -5.98 15.08 -3.01
N ASP A 104 -5.22 14.73 -1.96
CA ASP A 104 -3.76 14.62 -2.02
C ASP A 104 -3.31 13.67 -3.13
N ILE A 105 -4.00 12.55 -3.27
CA ILE A 105 -3.69 11.53 -4.29
C ILE A 105 -4.00 12.06 -5.69
N VAL A 106 -5.14 12.73 -5.85
CA VAL A 106 -5.52 13.32 -7.15
C VAL A 106 -4.52 14.39 -7.56
N GLN A 107 -4.16 15.28 -6.65
CA GLN A 107 -3.16 16.33 -6.92
C GLN A 107 -1.78 15.73 -7.23
N PHE A 108 -1.38 14.70 -6.50
CA PHE A 108 -0.12 14.02 -6.74
C PHE A 108 -0.11 13.34 -8.12
N ALA A 109 -1.19 12.64 -8.49
CA ALA A 109 -1.34 11.99 -9.79
C ALA A 109 -1.24 12.98 -10.95
N ASN A 110 -1.81 14.19 -10.78
CA ASN A 110 -1.81 15.22 -11.82
C ASN A 110 -0.47 15.97 -11.97
N LYS A 111 0.46 15.74 -11.06
CA LYS A 111 1.75 16.44 -11.05
C LYS A 111 2.93 15.48 -11.16
N ARG A 112 3.36 14.94 -10.04
CA ARG A 112 4.61 14.18 -9.92
C ARG A 112 4.40 12.67 -9.89
N GLY A 113 3.18 12.21 -9.66
CA GLY A 113 2.85 10.80 -9.43
C GLY A 113 2.06 10.14 -10.56
N ALA A 114 2.08 10.69 -11.77
CA ALA A 114 1.29 10.16 -12.88
C ALA A 114 1.61 8.68 -13.18
N ASP A 115 2.86 8.28 -12.99
CA ASP A 115 3.34 6.90 -13.18
C ASP A 115 3.27 6.05 -11.92
N LYS A 116 2.77 6.60 -10.82
CA LYS A 116 2.70 5.93 -9.50
C LYS A 116 1.30 5.51 -9.11
N ILE A 117 0.29 6.07 -9.75
CA ILE A 117 -1.12 5.86 -9.40
C ILE A 117 -1.78 4.97 -10.44
N MET A 118 -2.34 3.87 -9.98
CA MET A 118 -3.06 2.91 -10.82
C MET A 118 -4.55 2.98 -10.55
N TYR A 119 -5.33 3.10 -11.63
CA TYR A 119 -6.77 2.95 -11.53
C TYR A 119 -7.14 1.48 -11.29
N ALA A 120 -8.03 1.24 -10.34
CA ALA A 120 -8.57 -0.08 -10.06
C ALA A 120 -10.05 0.04 -9.70
N GLY A 121 -10.88 0.16 -10.71
CA GLY A 121 -12.31 0.00 -10.57
C GLY A 121 -12.66 -1.48 -10.49
N TYR A 122 -13.50 -1.86 -9.55
CA TYR A 122 -14.02 -3.22 -9.48
C TYR A 122 -15.20 -3.36 -10.42
N PHE A 123 -15.13 -4.36 -11.30
CA PHE A 123 -16.25 -4.71 -12.16
C PHE A 123 -17.16 -5.71 -11.44
N PRO A 124 -18.47 -5.67 -11.64
CA PRO A 124 -19.28 -4.78 -12.46
C PRO A 124 -19.42 -3.40 -11.89
#